data_86cb7408775417e0020e45c0622470ba
#
_entry.id   86cb7408775417e0020e45c0622470ba
#
_cell.length_a   1.000
_cell.length_b   1.000
_cell.length_c   1.000
_cell.angle_alpha   90.00
_cell.angle_beta   90.00
_cell.angle_gamma   90.00
#
_symmetry.space_group_name_H-M   'P 1'
#
loop_
_entity.id
_entity.type
_entity.pdbx_description
1 polymer ?
#
loop_
_entity_poly.entity_id
_entity_poly.type
_entity_poly.pdbx_seq_one_letter_code
_entity_poly.pdbx_strand_id
1 'polypeptide(L)'
;IQAIRKTEQQKSKHEKELLELESKALRAQMNPHFIFNCLNSIKSLIQQNENEKSVTYLTTFSKLIRTLFNNADKKEINLYDEIETCKLYLQLEAMRFDTKFSYAVHVDENIDLKSVQVPALIIQPFIENAIWHGIIPHNSGGHVSLNVFFKGDVIDIVLDDDGIGREASQLNKSDSSLA
;
A
#
# COMPACT_ATOMS: atom_id res chain seq x y z
N ILE A 1 -35.48 -35.68 4.48
CA ILE A 1 -35.86 -34.30 4.12
C ILE A 1 -35.32 -33.31 5.15
N GLN A 2 -35.46 -33.51 6.48
CA GLN A 2 -34.93 -32.60 7.49
C GLN A 2 -33.41 -32.53 7.54
N ALA A 3 -32.69 -33.65 7.35
CA ALA A 3 -31.22 -33.69 7.32
C ALA A 3 -30.64 -32.90 6.14
N ILE A 4 -31.25 -33.03 4.96
CA ILE A 4 -30.83 -32.30 3.75
C ILE A 4 -30.99 -30.79 3.94
N ARG A 5 -32.13 -30.33 4.47
CA ARG A 5 -32.37 -28.91 4.77
C ARG A 5 -31.35 -28.34 5.76
N LYS A 6 -30.98 -29.13 6.78
CA LYS A 6 -29.99 -28.70 7.79
C LYS A 6 -28.60 -28.56 7.17
N THR A 7 -28.22 -29.45 6.26
CA THR A 7 -26.94 -29.40 5.54
C THR A 7 -26.91 -28.22 4.57
N GLU A 8 -27.97 -27.93 3.84
CA GLU A 8 -28.08 -26.75 2.96
C GLU A 8 -28.01 -25.43 3.74
N GLN A 9 -28.71 -25.36 4.90
CA GLN A 9 -28.65 -24.19 5.76
C GLN A 9 -27.23 -23.96 6.32
N GLN A 10 -26.50 -25.01 6.71
CA GLN A 10 -25.11 -24.91 7.16
C GLN A 10 -24.18 -24.47 6.03
N LYS A 11 -24.37 -24.99 4.82
CA LYS A 11 -23.58 -24.61 3.64
C LYS A 11 -23.80 -23.15 3.29
N SER A 12 -25.04 -22.69 3.24
CA SER A 12 -25.39 -21.28 2.98
C SER A 12 -24.84 -20.33 4.07
N LYS A 13 -24.84 -20.76 5.33
CA LYS A 13 -24.26 -19.98 6.44
C LYS A 13 -22.73 -19.86 6.28
N HIS A 14 -22.04 -20.95 5.94
CA HIS A 14 -20.60 -20.95 5.72
C HIS A 14 -20.20 -20.10 4.51
N GLU A 15 -20.96 -20.16 3.41
CA GLU A 15 -20.75 -19.30 2.24
C GLU A 15 -20.90 -17.81 2.60
N LYS A 16 -21.91 -17.48 3.42
CA LYS A 16 -22.11 -16.10 3.88
C LYS A 16 -20.99 -15.61 4.81
N GLU A 17 -20.52 -16.46 5.73
CA GLU A 17 -19.39 -16.16 6.62
C GLU A 17 -18.08 -15.97 5.82
N LEU A 18 -17.85 -16.79 4.78
CA LEU A 18 -16.70 -16.63 3.86
C LEU A 18 -16.77 -15.31 3.10
N LEU A 19 -17.92 -14.95 2.52
CA LEU A 19 -18.14 -13.69 1.83
C LEU A 19 -17.96 -12.47 2.76
N GLU A 20 -18.40 -12.56 4.02
CA GLU A 20 -18.19 -11.52 5.01
C GLU A 20 -16.71 -11.38 5.40
N LEU A 21 -15.97 -12.50 5.51
CA LEU A 21 -14.53 -12.51 5.78
C LEU A 21 -13.74 -11.95 4.59
N GLU A 22 -14.08 -12.34 3.36
CA GLU A 22 -13.50 -11.78 2.14
C GLU A 22 -13.77 -10.27 2.03
N SER A 23 -15.00 -9.83 2.29
CA SER A 23 -15.36 -8.40 2.31
C SER A 23 -14.62 -7.62 3.41
N LYS A 24 -14.39 -8.22 4.60
CA LYS A 24 -13.59 -7.61 5.67
C LYS A 24 -12.11 -7.54 5.30
N ALA A 25 -11.56 -8.59 4.68
CA ALA A 25 -10.18 -8.60 4.20
C ALA A 25 -9.96 -7.54 3.10
N LEU A 26 -10.87 -7.44 2.15
CA LEU A 26 -10.89 -6.40 1.12
C LEU A 26 -10.94 -4.98 1.69
N ARG A 27 -11.81 -4.74 2.70
CA ARG A 27 -11.90 -3.44 3.37
C ARG A 27 -10.66 -3.14 4.22
N ALA A 28 -9.99 -4.16 4.76
CA ALA A 28 -8.75 -3.99 5.51
C ALA A 28 -7.56 -3.66 4.61
N GLN A 29 -7.57 -4.12 3.36
CA GLN A 29 -6.55 -3.77 2.35
C GLN A 29 -6.62 -2.30 1.93
N MET A 30 -7.79 -1.67 2.04
CA MET A 30 -7.93 -0.23 1.83
C MET A 30 -7.80 0.49 3.17
N ASN A 31 -6.59 0.92 3.52
CA ASN A 31 -6.34 1.69 4.73
C ASN A 31 -7.21 2.97 4.74
N PRO A 32 -8.32 3.03 5.53
CA PRO A 32 -9.22 4.19 5.54
C PRO A 32 -8.48 5.48 5.90
N HIS A 33 -7.48 5.37 6.78
CA HIS A 33 -6.64 6.48 7.20
C HIS A 33 -5.84 7.06 6.02
N PHE A 34 -5.32 6.21 5.11
CA PHE A 34 -4.66 6.68 3.89
C PHE A 34 -5.63 7.49 3.01
N ILE A 35 -6.85 7.00 2.78
CA ILE A 35 -7.86 7.69 1.98
C ILE A 35 -8.18 9.07 2.59
N PHE A 36 -8.45 9.14 3.90
CA PHE A 36 -8.71 10.40 4.59
C PHE A 36 -7.54 11.37 4.49
N ASN A 37 -6.32 10.87 4.61
CA ASN A 37 -5.11 11.67 4.48
C ASN A 37 -4.95 12.25 3.07
N CYS A 38 -5.20 11.46 2.03
CA CYS A 38 -5.18 11.94 0.64
C CYS A 38 -6.23 13.04 0.42
N LEU A 39 -7.46 12.85 0.89
CA LEU A 39 -8.53 13.84 0.77
C LEU A 39 -8.19 15.14 1.53
N ASN A 40 -7.60 15.04 2.72
CA ASN A 40 -7.13 16.19 3.48
C ASN A 40 -5.99 16.94 2.76
N SER A 41 -5.07 16.22 2.12
CA SER A 41 -4.01 16.83 1.32
C SER A 41 -4.56 17.59 0.13
N ILE A 42 -5.51 17.01 -0.60
CA ILE A 42 -6.21 17.68 -1.71
C ILE A 42 -6.91 18.95 -1.21
N LYS A 43 -7.67 18.85 -0.11
CA LYS A 43 -8.33 20.01 0.51
C LYS A 43 -7.33 21.11 0.87
N SER A 44 -6.21 20.77 1.49
CA SER A 44 -5.16 21.71 1.86
C SER A 44 -4.58 22.43 0.65
N LEU A 45 -4.26 21.70 -0.42
CA LEU A 45 -3.75 22.28 -1.67
C LEU A 45 -4.75 23.26 -2.30
N ILE A 46 -6.04 22.93 -2.30
CA ILE A 46 -7.10 23.83 -2.78
C ILE A 46 -7.17 25.11 -1.93
N GLN A 47 -7.11 24.98 -0.61
CA GLN A 47 -7.13 26.12 0.31
C GLN A 47 -5.91 27.04 0.14
N GLN A 48 -4.78 26.50 -0.29
CA GLN A 48 -3.55 27.25 -0.56
C GLN A 48 -3.51 27.82 -1.99
N ASN A 49 -4.57 27.65 -2.78
CA ASN A 49 -4.64 28.02 -4.20
C ASN A 49 -3.61 27.31 -5.10
N GLU A 50 -3.08 26.16 -4.66
CA GLU A 50 -2.15 25.31 -5.42
C GLU A 50 -2.93 24.39 -6.39
N ASN A 51 -3.65 25.00 -7.33
CA ASN A 51 -4.61 24.28 -8.17
C ASN A 51 -3.97 23.18 -9.04
N GLU A 52 -2.81 23.44 -9.63
CA GLU A 52 -2.12 22.45 -10.46
C GLU A 52 -1.66 21.23 -9.66
N LYS A 53 -1.13 21.46 -8.46
CA LYS A 53 -0.76 20.37 -7.53
C LYS A 53 -1.99 19.59 -7.07
N SER A 54 -3.11 20.29 -6.80
CA SER A 54 -4.37 19.65 -6.41
C SER A 54 -4.88 18.71 -7.49
N VAL A 55 -4.87 19.14 -8.76
CA VAL A 55 -5.30 18.32 -9.91
C VAL A 55 -4.37 17.13 -10.09
N THR A 56 -3.06 17.32 -10.00
CA THR A 56 -2.07 16.24 -10.11
C THR A 56 -2.26 15.21 -9.00
N TYR A 57 -2.43 15.67 -7.76
CA TYR A 57 -2.66 14.80 -6.60
C TYR A 57 -3.95 13.99 -6.76
N LEU A 58 -5.06 14.65 -7.12
CA LEU A 58 -6.35 14.01 -7.32
C LEU A 58 -6.30 12.97 -8.46
N THR A 59 -5.60 13.29 -9.55
CA THR A 59 -5.42 12.38 -10.69
C THR A 59 -4.64 11.14 -10.29
N THR A 60 -3.53 11.30 -9.58
CA THR A 60 -2.70 10.20 -9.09
C THR A 60 -3.47 9.34 -8.07
N PHE A 61 -4.20 9.98 -7.14
CA PHE A 61 -5.06 9.31 -6.18
C PHE A 61 -6.16 8.49 -6.86
N SER A 62 -6.86 9.07 -7.84
CA SER A 62 -7.90 8.38 -8.60
C SER A 62 -7.35 7.17 -9.35
N LYS A 63 -6.14 7.28 -9.92
CA LYS A 63 -5.47 6.18 -10.61
C LYS A 63 -5.12 5.05 -9.62
N LEU A 64 -4.55 5.38 -8.46
CA LEU A 64 -4.24 4.40 -7.43
C LEU A 64 -5.48 3.66 -6.95
N ILE A 65 -6.53 4.39 -6.57
CA ILE A 65 -7.79 3.79 -6.09
C ILE A 65 -8.38 2.84 -7.13
N ARG A 66 -8.42 3.25 -8.41
CA ARG A 66 -8.90 2.38 -9.49
C ARG A 66 -8.06 1.10 -9.63
N THR A 67 -6.73 1.21 -9.53
CA THR A 67 -5.81 0.06 -9.60
C THR A 67 -6.04 -0.88 -8.43
N LEU A 68 -6.17 -0.35 -7.21
CA LEU A 68 -6.46 -1.14 -6.01
C LEU A 68 -7.79 -1.90 -6.14
N PHE A 69 -8.85 -1.24 -6.61
CA PHE A 69 -10.13 -1.91 -6.85
C PHE A 69 -10.05 -3.01 -7.91
N ASN A 70 -9.36 -2.76 -9.01
CA ASN A 70 -9.21 -3.75 -10.08
C ASN A 70 -8.38 -4.98 -9.66
N ASN A 71 -7.53 -4.84 -8.65
CA ASN A 71 -6.68 -5.91 -8.14
C ASN A 71 -7.21 -6.56 -6.85
N ALA A 72 -8.23 -5.97 -6.22
CA ALA A 72 -8.74 -6.38 -4.92
C ALA A 72 -9.25 -7.84 -4.88
N ASP A 73 -9.84 -8.32 -5.98
CA ASP A 73 -10.38 -9.68 -6.09
C ASP A 73 -9.36 -10.69 -6.68
N LYS A 74 -8.17 -10.22 -7.06
CA LYS A 74 -7.14 -11.07 -7.66
C LYS A 74 -6.25 -11.66 -6.57
N LYS A 75 -5.99 -12.96 -6.65
CA LYS A 75 -5.00 -13.62 -5.78
C LYS A 75 -3.58 -13.26 -6.19
N GLU A 76 -3.35 -13.20 -7.50
CA GLU A 76 -2.05 -12.89 -8.11
C GLU A 76 -2.22 -11.83 -9.19
N ILE A 77 -1.21 -10.99 -9.32
CA ILE A 77 -1.07 -9.98 -10.38
C ILE A 77 0.34 -10.06 -10.96
N ASN A 78 0.55 -9.50 -12.14
CA ASN A 78 1.90 -9.40 -12.64
C ASN A 78 2.74 -8.39 -11.83
N LEU A 79 4.04 -8.62 -11.76
CA LEU A 79 4.95 -7.78 -10.98
C LEU A 79 4.98 -6.33 -11.49
N TYR A 80 4.70 -6.10 -12.77
CA TYR A 80 4.58 -4.76 -13.34
C TYR A 80 3.46 -3.97 -12.65
N ASP A 81 2.26 -4.57 -12.54
CA ASP A 81 1.10 -3.91 -11.90
C ASP A 81 1.34 -3.65 -10.41
N GLU A 82 2.03 -4.58 -9.72
CA GLU A 82 2.40 -4.40 -8.31
C GLU A 82 3.36 -3.21 -8.13
N ILE A 83 4.42 -3.14 -8.96
CA ILE A 83 5.40 -2.03 -8.91
C ILE A 83 4.74 -0.69 -9.28
N GLU A 84 3.88 -0.66 -10.29
CA GLU A 84 3.17 0.57 -10.67
C GLU A 84 2.21 1.04 -9.55
N THR A 85 1.58 0.11 -8.83
CA THR A 85 0.77 0.43 -7.65
C THR A 85 1.63 1.03 -6.55
N CYS A 86 2.80 0.45 -6.28
CA CYS A 86 3.77 0.96 -5.31
C CYS A 86 4.28 2.36 -5.69
N LYS A 87 4.58 2.61 -6.97
CA LYS A 87 5.00 3.94 -7.46
C LYS A 87 3.94 5.00 -7.23
N LEU A 88 2.66 4.69 -7.53
CA LEU A 88 1.55 5.62 -7.31
C LEU A 88 1.40 5.95 -5.82
N TYR A 89 1.53 4.95 -4.94
CA TYR A 89 1.49 5.13 -3.49
C TYR A 89 2.64 6.03 -3.00
N LEU A 90 3.88 5.70 -3.39
CA LEU A 90 5.08 6.48 -3.06
C LEU A 90 4.99 7.92 -3.55
N GLN A 91 4.47 8.14 -4.76
CA GLN A 91 4.26 9.46 -5.34
C GLN A 91 3.28 10.30 -4.50
N LEU A 92 2.15 9.71 -4.07
CA LEU A 92 1.17 10.42 -3.24
C LEU A 92 1.75 10.81 -1.88
N GLU A 93 2.50 9.91 -1.24
CA GLU A 93 3.15 10.19 0.04
C GLU A 93 4.27 11.25 -0.13
N ALA A 94 5.05 11.19 -1.21
CA ALA A 94 6.05 12.22 -1.51
C ALA A 94 5.41 13.60 -1.70
N MET A 95 4.32 13.69 -2.46
CA MET A 95 3.57 14.94 -2.63
C MET A 95 2.95 15.46 -1.33
N ARG A 96 2.65 14.55 -0.38
CA ARG A 96 2.05 14.88 0.91
C ARG A 96 3.06 15.42 1.91
N PHE A 97 4.24 14.81 1.97
CA PHE A 97 5.29 15.16 2.92
C PHE A 97 6.33 16.12 2.36
N ASP A 98 6.21 16.45 1.07
CA ASP A 98 7.06 17.41 0.36
C ASP A 98 8.56 17.12 0.58
N THR A 99 9.31 18.08 1.15
CA THR A 99 10.76 17.95 1.34
C THR A 99 11.21 16.89 2.35
N LYS A 100 10.26 16.34 3.15
CA LYS A 100 10.58 15.34 4.18
C LYS A 100 10.66 13.91 3.68
N PHE A 101 10.18 13.64 2.47
CA PHE A 101 10.14 12.30 1.93
C PHE A 101 10.58 12.27 0.48
N SER A 102 11.53 11.39 0.18
CA SER A 102 11.96 11.10 -1.18
C SER A 102 11.95 9.59 -1.42
N TYR A 103 11.89 9.17 -2.67
CA TYR A 103 11.93 7.76 -3.00
C TYR A 103 12.62 7.49 -4.33
N ALA A 104 13.12 6.26 -4.50
CA ALA A 104 13.62 5.74 -5.76
C ALA A 104 13.04 4.35 -6.02
N VAL A 105 12.80 4.03 -7.30
CA VAL A 105 12.39 2.69 -7.72
C VAL A 105 13.29 2.25 -8.85
N HIS A 106 14.07 1.20 -8.63
CA HIS A 106 14.97 0.59 -9.59
C HIS A 106 14.52 -0.82 -9.93
N VAL A 107 14.47 -1.11 -11.22
CA VAL A 107 14.12 -2.44 -11.73
C VAL A 107 15.18 -2.86 -12.72
N ASP A 108 15.72 -4.06 -12.57
CA ASP A 108 16.67 -4.65 -13.51
C ASP A 108 16.00 -4.79 -14.89
N GLU A 109 16.67 -4.30 -15.94
CA GLU A 109 16.16 -4.33 -17.31
C GLU A 109 15.98 -5.74 -17.88
N ASN A 110 16.61 -6.74 -17.27
CA ASN A 110 16.51 -8.15 -17.69
C ASN A 110 15.23 -8.85 -17.20
N ILE A 111 14.37 -8.15 -16.44
CA ILE A 111 13.15 -8.76 -15.92
C ILE A 111 11.96 -8.43 -16.82
N ASP A 112 11.32 -9.47 -17.36
CA ASP A 112 10.00 -9.32 -17.95
C ASP A 112 8.93 -9.28 -16.84
N LEU A 113 8.72 -8.07 -16.30
CA LEU A 113 7.80 -7.82 -15.20
C LEU A 113 6.35 -8.30 -15.46
N LYS A 114 5.95 -8.40 -16.73
CA LYS A 114 4.59 -8.82 -17.10
C LYS A 114 4.41 -10.33 -17.07
N SER A 115 5.50 -11.08 -17.22
CA SER A 115 5.46 -12.55 -17.14
C SER A 115 5.51 -13.09 -15.71
N VAL A 116 6.04 -12.29 -14.77
CA VAL A 116 6.19 -12.68 -13.37
C VAL A 116 4.91 -12.42 -12.60
N GLN A 117 4.38 -13.47 -11.95
CA GLN A 117 3.18 -13.36 -11.10
C GLN A 117 3.58 -13.29 -9.62
N VAL A 118 2.95 -12.39 -8.88
CA VAL A 118 3.14 -12.20 -7.43
C VAL A 118 1.78 -12.07 -6.75
N PRO A 119 1.68 -12.42 -5.46
CA PRO A 119 0.48 -12.11 -4.69
C PRO A 119 0.17 -10.61 -4.74
N ALA A 120 -1.10 -10.27 -4.93
CA ALA A 120 -1.51 -8.87 -4.99
C ALA A 120 -1.22 -8.15 -3.66
N LEU A 121 -0.71 -6.91 -3.75
CA LEU A 121 -0.38 -6.04 -2.61
C LEU A 121 0.66 -6.62 -1.64
N ILE A 122 1.58 -7.45 -2.12
CA ILE A 122 2.62 -8.05 -1.26
C ILE A 122 3.69 -7.04 -0.85
N ILE A 123 4.02 -6.07 -1.70
CA ILE A 123 5.07 -5.06 -1.45
C ILE A 123 4.53 -3.89 -0.63
N GLN A 124 3.31 -3.47 -0.89
CA GLN A 124 2.71 -2.26 -0.30
C GLN A 124 2.78 -2.19 1.24
N PRO A 125 2.50 -3.25 2.03
CA PRO A 125 2.59 -3.19 3.49
C PRO A 125 4.00 -2.85 4.01
N PHE A 126 5.04 -3.27 3.30
CA PHE A 126 6.42 -2.94 3.66
C PHE A 126 6.74 -1.47 3.39
N ILE A 127 6.25 -0.91 2.27
CA ILE A 127 6.38 0.51 1.95
C ILE A 127 5.64 1.35 3.01
N GLU A 128 4.41 0.97 3.36
CA GLU A 128 3.65 1.63 4.42
C GLU A 128 4.42 1.63 5.74
N ASN A 129 4.99 0.51 6.14
CA ASN A 129 5.79 0.40 7.35
C ASN A 129 7.05 1.28 7.31
N ALA A 130 7.78 1.29 6.19
CA ALA A 130 8.98 2.12 6.02
C ALA A 130 8.62 3.61 6.18
N ILE A 131 7.56 4.07 5.54
CA ILE A 131 7.13 5.48 5.61
C ILE A 131 6.62 5.82 7.02
N TRP A 132 5.61 5.09 7.50
CA TRP A 132 4.89 5.49 8.72
C TRP A 132 5.65 5.23 10.02
N HIS A 133 6.47 4.19 10.05
CA HIS A 133 7.21 3.78 11.24
C HIS A 133 8.71 4.07 11.16
N GLY A 134 9.24 4.24 9.92
CA GLY A 134 10.63 4.59 9.71
C GLY A 134 10.82 6.10 9.55
N ILE A 135 10.23 6.69 8.50
CA ILE A 135 10.56 8.03 8.04
C ILE A 135 9.77 9.13 8.74
N ILE A 136 8.44 8.96 8.88
CA ILE A 136 7.59 10.03 9.44
C ILE A 136 8.00 10.42 10.87
N PRO A 137 8.37 9.48 11.77
CA PRO A 137 8.89 9.84 13.09
C PRO A 137 10.28 10.49 13.06
N HIS A 138 11.00 10.41 11.94
CA HIS A 138 12.33 10.98 11.80
C HIS A 138 12.25 12.47 11.47
N ASN A 139 12.77 13.33 12.36
CA ASN A 139 12.63 14.78 12.25
C ASN A 139 13.28 15.37 10.98
N SER A 140 14.34 14.76 10.46
CA SER A 140 15.06 15.20 9.26
C SER A 140 14.44 14.68 7.95
N GLY A 141 13.35 13.92 8.04
CA GLY A 141 12.80 13.23 6.87
C GLY A 141 13.61 11.98 6.50
N GLY A 142 13.40 11.44 5.30
CA GLY A 142 14.11 10.26 4.87
C GLY A 142 13.83 9.84 3.43
N HIS A 143 14.46 8.74 3.07
CA HIS A 143 14.43 8.15 1.73
C HIS A 143 13.98 6.68 1.78
N VAL A 144 13.16 6.28 0.81
CA VAL A 144 12.81 4.87 0.57
C VAL A 144 13.29 4.46 -0.80
N SER A 145 13.99 3.35 -0.90
CA SER A 145 14.35 2.75 -2.18
C SER A 145 13.73 1.36 -2.35
N LEU A 146 13.05 1.16 -3.48
CA LEU A 146 12.54 -0.14 -3.90
C LEU A 146 13.40 -0.63 -5.06
N ASN A 147 14.11 -1.73 -4.85
CA ASN A 147 15.03 -2.30 -5.83
C ASN A 147 14.58 -3.71 -6.20
N VAL A 148 14.50 -4.00 -7.49
CA VAL A 148 14.10 -5.31 -8.02
C VAL A 148 15.24 -5.85 -8.89
N PHE A 149 15.85 -6.94 -8.46
CA PHE A 149 17.02 -7.55 -9.08
C PHE A 149 16.71 -8.92 -9.65
N PHE A 150 17.31 -9.23 -10.80
CA PHE A 150 17.27 -10.58 -11.36
C PHE A 150 18.53 -11.35 -10.96
N LYS A 151 18.36 -12.48 -10.28
CA LYS A 151 19.44 -13.37 -9.86
C LYS A 151 19.25 -14.76 -10.45
N GLY A 152 19.39 -14.85 -11.76
CA GLY A 152 19.27 -16.10 -12.51
C GLY A 152 17.82 -16.58 -12.59
N ASP A 153 17.38 -17.39 -11.66
CA ASP A 153 16.02 -17.98 -11.58
C ASP A 153 15.16 -17.37 -10.46
N VAL A 154 15.72 -16.43 -9.72
CA VAL A 154 15.05 -15.74 -8.60
C VAL A 154 15.00 -14.25 -8.83
N ILE A 155 13.91 -13.62 -8.39
CA ILE A 155 13.78 -12.16 -8.34
C ILE A 155 13.84 -11.73 -6.88
N ASP A 156 14.85 -10.92 -6.55
CA ASP A 156 14.97 -10.28 -5.26
C ASP A 156 14.28 -8.92 -5.29
N ILE A 157 13.39 -8.69 -4.34
CA ILE A 157 12.75 -7.39 -4.10
C ILE A 157 13.28 -6.87 -2.78
N VAL A 158 14.02 -5.77 -2.83
CA VAL A 158 14.67 -5.16 -1.68
C VAL A 158 14.07 -3.78 -1.45
N LEU A 159 13.56 -3.57 -0.25
CA LEU A 159 13.08 -2.28 0.21
C LEU A 159 14.00 -1.80 1.33
N ASP A 160 14.66 -0.67 1.08
CA ASP A 160 15.54 -0.01 2.04
C ASP A 160 14.94 1.34 2.45
N ASP A 161 15.03 1.67 3.73
CA ASP A 161 14.70 2.99 4.27
C ASP A 161 15.80 3.48 5.23
N ASP A 162 15.99 4.79 5.28
CA ASP A 162 16.91 5.46 6.21
C ASP A 162 16.20 6.04 7.44
N GLY A 163 15.05 5.45 7.79
CA GLY A 163 14.25 5.83 8.94
C GLY A 163 14.88 5.51 10.29
N ILE A 164 14.13 5.72 11.37
CA ILE A 164 14.61 5.53 12.77
C ILE A 164 14.92 4.07 13.14
N GLY A 165 14.57 3.10 12.29
CA GLY A 165 14.73 1.68 12.54
C GLY A 165 13.68 1.09 13.49
N ARG A 166 13.64 -0.25 13.54
CA ARG A 166 12.59 -1.00 14.27
C ARG A 166 12.66 -0.84 15.79
N GLU A 167 13.86 -0.79 16.36
CA GLU A 167 14.05 -0.68 17.82
C GLU A 167 13.55 0.67 18.35
N ALA A 168 13.92 1.77 17.72
CA ALA A 168 13.46 3.10 18.08
C ALA A 168 11.95 3.29 17.85
N SER A 169 11.39 2.67 16.80
CA SER A 169 9.95 2.69 16.52
C SER A 169 9.12 1.98 17.59
N GLN A 170 9.64 0.91 18.19
CA GLN A 170 8.98 0.18 19.29
C GLN A 170 8.98 0.97 20.61
N LEU A 171 10.04 1.70 20.92
CA LEU A 171 10.13 2.57 22.10
C LEU A 171 9.09 3.72 22.02
N ASN A 172 8.92 4.34 20.88
CA ASN A 172 7.92 5.38 20.67
C ASN A 172 6.47 4.91 20.82
N LYS A 173 6.19 3.61 20.57
CA LYS A 173 4.85 3.03 20.80
C LYS A 173 4.56 2.78 22.29
N SER A 174 5.57 2.49 23.12
CA SER A 174 5.38 2.28 24.55
C SER A 174 5.07 3.57 25.29
N ASP A 175 5.62 4.70 24.85
CA ASP A 175 5.38 6.02 25.47
C ASP A 175 4.02 6.61 25.11
N SER A 176 3.48 6.30 23.92
CA SER A 176 2.15 6.77 23.50
C SER A 176 0.97 5.98 24.09
N SER A 177 1.24 4.83 24.75
CA SER A 177 0.22 4.02 25.45
C SER A 177 0.04 4.35 26.92
N LEU A 178 0.79 5.34 27.45
CA LEU A 178 0.79 5.79 28.85
C LEU A 178 0.27 7.22 29.06
N ALA A 179 -0.32 7.85 28.02
CA ALA A 179 -0.85 9.21 28.09
C ALA A 179 -2.39 9.27 27.95
#